data_4f202a991a6cd3d76ccc7b0b2f05e0b2
#
_entry.id   4f202a991a6cd3d76ccc7b0b2f05e0b2
#
_cell.length_a   1.000
_cell.length_b   1.000
_cell.length_c   1.000
_cell.angle_alpha   90.00
_cell.angle_beta   90.00
_cell.angle_gamma   90.00
#
_symmetry.space_group_name_H-M   'P 1'
#
loop_
_entity.id
_entity.type
_entity.pdbx_description
1 polymer ?
#
loop_
_entity_poly.entity_id
_entity_poly.type
_entity_poly.pdbx_seq_one_letter_code
_entity_poly.pdbx_strand_id
1 'polypeptide(L)'
;MSTASDARFWNRSSRKYAKGAVADPAGYERTLDRTLALLKPGDWVLELGCGTGTTALRLAGDVQSYLATDFSAEMIEIAKEKHGASSIPGLTFQIATAETLAPEVGPFDAILGFNYLHLVRDLSGTLRRIHALLAPGGLFISKTPCLGDMNPLIRIALLPAMRAIGIAPYAGAFRAMELGELMEAAGFEVLATENHAAKGNEARPYIAARKRQG
;
A
#
# COMPACT_ATOMS: atom_id res chain seq x y z
N MET A 1 -0.20 -2.72 -13.94
CA MET A 1 1.24 -3.15 -14.00
C MET A 1 2.14 -1.93 -13.94
N SER A 2 3.19 -1.97 -13.14
CA SER A 2 4.25 -0.95 -13.21
C SER A 2 5.07 -1.16 -14.50
N THR A 3 5.57 -0.08 -15.07
CA THR A 3 6.44 -0.19 -16.25
C THR A 3 7.89 -0.47 -15.82
N ALA A 4 8.72 -0.96 -16.73
CA ALA A 4 10.16 -1.12 -16.47
C ALA A 4 10.83 0.22 -16.05
N SER A 5 10.28 1.36 -16.45
CA SER A 5 10.75 2.69 -16.03
C SER A 5 10.45 2.97 -14.54
N ASP A 6 9.26 2.56 -14.07
CA ASP A 6 8.88 2.72 -12.64
C ASP A 6 9.77 1.84 -11.76
N ALA A 7 10.04 0.58 -12.18
CA ALA A 7 10.96 -0.30 -11.47
C ALA A 7 12.38 0.29 -11.37
N ARG A 8 12.91 0.83 -12.48
CA ARG A 8 14.22 1.49 -12.46
C ARG A 8 14.26 2.72 -11.57
N PHE A 9 13.18 3.51 -11.53
CA PHE A 9 13.08 4.67 -10.63
C PHE A 9 13.18 4.23 -9.17
N TRP A 10 12.37 3.26 -8.74
CA TRP A 10 12.33 2.80 -7.36
C TRP A 10 13.60 2.06 -6.94
N ASN A 11 14.18 1.23 -7.81
CA ASN A 11 15.48 0.59 -7.55
C ASN A 11 16.56 1.65 -7.27
N ARG A 12 16.65 2.68 -8.12
CA ARG A 12 17.66 3.75 -7.94
C ARG A 12 17.41 4.60 -6.69
N SER A 13 16.14 4.78 -6.29
CA SER A 13 15.75 5.64 -5.18
C SER A 13 15.72 4.91 -3.82
N SER A 14 15.79 3.58 -3.80
CA SER A 14 15.54 2.71 -2.64
C SER A 14 16.39 3.08 -1.41
N ARG A 15 17.72 3.20 -1.58
CA ARG A 15 18.65 3.52 -0.48
C ARG A 15 18.45 4.93 0.08
N LYS A 16 18.07 5.90 -0.78
CA LYS A 16 17.71 7.25 -0.32
C LYS A 16 16.38 7.21 0.43
N TYR A 17 15.40 6.49 -0.10
CA TYR A 17 14.09 6.30 0.53
C TYR A 17 14.21 5.63 1.91
N ALA A 18 15.05 4.60 2.03
CA ALA A 18 15.27 3.88 3.28
C ALA A 18 15.84 4.74 4.42
N LYS A 19 16.56 5.82 4.09
CA LYS A 19 17.13 6.79 5.04
C LYS A 19 16.17 7.93 5.38
N GLY A 20 15.06 8.06 4.64
CA GLY A 20 14.08 9.10 4.85
C GLY A 20 13.29 8.87 6.14
N ALA A 21 13.14 9.94 6.94
CA ALA A 21 12.22 9.90 8.08
C ALA A 21 10.76 9.91 7.61
N VAL A 22 9.87 9.31 8.40
CA VAL A 22 8.42 9.43 8.18
C VAL A 22 8.01 10.90 8.37
N ALA A 23 7.36 11.47 7.37
CA ALA A 23 7.03 12.90 7.36
C ALA A 23 6.04 13.31 8.48
N ASP A 24 5.12 12.42 8.84
CA ASP A 24 4.17 12.56 9.97
C ASP A 24 4.24 11.32 10.86
N PRO A 25 5.16 11.25 11.83
CA PRO A 25 5.31 10.09 12.70
C PRO A 25 4.04 9.78 13.51
N ALA A 26 3.38 10.80 14.06
CA ALA A 26 2.17 10.61 14.87
C ALA A 26 0.98 10.11 14.03
N GLY A 27 0.83 10.60 12.80
CA GLY A 27 -0.16 10.10 11.86
C GLY A 27 0.13 8.68 11.37
N TYR A 28 1.41 8.32 11.29
CA TYR A 28 1.85 6.96 10.98
C TYR A 28 1.54 6.00 12.13
N GLU A 29 1.86 6.35 13.37
CA GLU A 29 1.52 5.50 14.54
C GLU A 29 0.00 5.28 14.63
N ARG A 30 -0.83 6.33 14.48
CA ARG A 30 -2.30 6.14 14.41
C ARG A 30 -2.74 5.17 13.31
N THR A 31 -2.04 5.18 12.17
CA THR A 31 -2.32 4.25 11.06
C THR A 31 -1.99 2.81 11.47
N LEU A 32 -0.87 2.58 12.13
CA LEU A 32 -0.47 1.26 12.61
C LEU A 32 -1.43 0.75 13.71
N ASP A 33 -1.72 1.57 14.71
CA ASP A 33 -2.62 1.22 15.82
C ASP A 33 -4.01 0.85 15.31
N ARG A 34 -4.54 1.66 14.37
CA ARG A 34 -5.84 1.39 13.75
C ARG A 34 -5.84 0.11 12.91
N THR A 35 -4.74 -0.17 12.23
CA THR A 35 -4.59 -1.40 11.43
C THR A 35 -4.52 -2.61 12.36
N LEU A 36 -3.70 -2.57 13.41
CA LEU A 36 -3.61 -3.64 14.42
C LEU A 36 -4.96 -3.92 15.09
N ALA A 37 -5.74 -2.88 15.38
CA ALA A 37 -7.08 -3.05 15.95
C ALA A 37 -8.08 -3.78 15.02
N LEU A 38 -7.78 -3.89 13.73
CA LEU A 38 -8.59 -4.60 12.74
C LEU A 38 -8.06 -6.00 12.43
N LEU A 39 -6.77 -6.25 12.64
CA LEU A 39 -6.13 -7.55 12.42
C LEU A 39 -6.32 -8.48 13.60
N LYS A 40 -6.23 -9.79 13.36
CA LYS A 40 -6.34 -10.84 14.36
C LYS A 40 -5.07 -11.70 14.38
N PRO A 41 -4.71 -12.30 15.53
CA PRO A 41 -3.51 -13.14 15.61
C PRO A 41 -3.47 -14.34 14.66
N GLY A 42 -4.63 -14.81 14.19
CA GLY A 42 -4.74 -15.91 13.23
C GLY A 42 -4.77 -15.46 11.76
N ASP A 43 -4.66 -14.17 11.47
CA ASP A 43 -4.81 -13.66 10.10
C ASP A 43 -3.58 -13.97 9.24
N TRP A 44 -3.86 -14.26 7.98
CA TRP A 44 -2.89 -14.27 6.89
C TRP A 44 -2.96 -12.92 6.18
N VAL A 45 -1.87 -12.16 6.24
CA VAL A 45 -1.81 -10.79 5.76
C VAL A 45 -0.91 -10.67 4.55
N LEU A 46 -1.37 -9.94 3.54
CA LEU A 46 -0.56 -9.50 2.38
C LEU A 46 -0.37 -7.98 2.44
N GLU A 47 0.86 -7.50 2.33
CA GLU A 47 1.15 -6.09 2.09
C GLU A 47 1.63 -5.88 0.65
N LEU A 48 0.94 -5.01 -0.09
CA LEU A 48 1.27 -4.63 -1.46
C LEU A 48 2.03 -3.29 -1.46
N GLY A 49 3.19 -3.26 -2.11
CA GLY A 49 4.05 -2.07 -2.15
C GLY A 49 4.71 -1.79 -0.80
N CYS A 50 5.24 -2.82 -0.13
CA CYS A 50 5.83 -2.71 1.21
C CYS A 50 7.10 -1.83 1.28
N GLY A 51 7.66 -1.46 0.12
CA GLY A 51 8.90 -0.70 0.04
C GLY A 51 10.02 -1.38 0.81
N THR A 52 10.66 -0.65 1.72
CA THR A 52 11.77 -1.16 2.55
C THR A 52 11.30 -1.90 3.81
N GLY A 53 10.05 -2.38 3.85
CA GLY A 53 9.51 -3.27 4.87
C GLY A 53 9.23 -2.64 6.24
N THR A 54 9.25 -1.31 6.36
CA THR A 54 9.12 -0.64 7.67
C THR A 54 7.79 -0.96 8.35
N THR A 55 6.67 -1.00 7.61
CA THR A 55 5.35 -1.36 8.12
C THR A 55 5.25 -2.85 8.44
N ALA A 56 5.74 -3.71 7.53
CA ALA A 56 5.76 -5.16 7.74
C ALA A 56 6.48 -5.55 9.05
N LEU A 57 7.64 -4.95 9.31
CA LEU A 57 8.42 -5.18 10.55
C LEU A 57 7.70 -4.73 11.83
N ARG A 58 6.69 -3.86 11.73
CA ARG A 58 5.90 -3.36 12.85
C ARG A 58 4.63 -4.18 13.10
N LEU A 59 4.04 -4.76 12.05
CA LEU A 59 2.74 -5.44 12.12
C LEU A 59 2.84 -6.97 12.13
N ALA A 60 3.90 -7.53 11.54
CA ALA A 60 3.97 -8.97 11.30
C ALA A 60 4.02 -9.83 12.56
N GLY A 61 4.48 -9.28 13.69
CA GLY A 61 4.53 -10.00 14.96
C GLY A 61 3.15 -10.26 15.60
N ASP A 62 2.11 -9.58 15.14
CA ASP A 62 0.77 -9.62 15.71
C ASP A 62 -0.20 -10.51 14.91
N VAL A 63 0.27 -11.19 13.86
CA VAL A 63 -0.54 -12.03 12.96
C VAL A 63 0.14 -13.39 12.73
N GLN A 64 -0.62 -14.37 12.18
CA GLN A 64 -0.09 -15.70 11.93
C GLN A 64 0.94 -15.74 10.80
N SER A 65 0.69 -15.03 9.71
CA SER A 65 1.58 -14.99 8.54
C SER A 65 1.47 -13.63 7.84
N TYR A 66 2.60 -13.11 7.40
CA TYR A 66 2.68 -11.82 6.74
C TYR A 66 3.56 -11.92 5.50
N LEU A 67 2.94 -11.79 4.32
CA LEU A 67 3.63 -11.70 3.05
C LEU A 67 3.74 -10.23 2.62
N ALA A 68 4.93 -9.68 2.63
CA ALA A 68 5.21 -8.32 2.18
C ALA A 68 5.77 -8.30 0.76
N THR A 69 5.13 -7.58 -0.16
CA THR A 69 5.53 -7.58 -1.56
C THR A 69 5.83 -6.17 -2.07
N ASP A 70 6.83 -6.07 -2.92
CA ASP A 70 7.13 -4.89 -3.73
C ASP A 70 7.64 -5.33 -5.10
N PHE A 71 7.42 -4.52 -6.13
CA PHE A 71 7.93 -4.84 -7.46
C PHE A 71 9.41 -4.45 -7.66
N SER A 72 9.98 -3.66 -6.75
CA SER A 72 11.39 -3.25 -6.74
C SER A 72 12.24 -4.26 -6.00
N ALA A 73 13.15 -4.92 -6.71
CA ALA A 73 14.09 -5.87 -6.12
C ALA A 73 14.95 -5.23 -5.03
N GLU A 74 15.44 -4.00 -5.27
CA GLU A 74 16.26 -3.27 -4.30
C GLU A 74 15.49 -2.90 -3.01
N MET A 75 14.17 -2.63 -3.11
CA MET A 75 13.33 -2.41 -1.93
C MET A 75 13.23 -3.69 -1.09
N ILE A 76 12.99 -4.82 -1.75
CA ILE A 76 12.90 -6.14 -1.09
C ILE A 76 14.23 -6.56 -0.45
N GLU A 77 15.37 -6.31 -1.10
CA GLU A 77 16.67 -6.60 -0.50
C GLU A 77 16.90 -5.78 0.78
N ILE A 78 16.60 -4.48 0.77
CA ILE A 78 16.69 -3.64 1.97
C ILE A 78 15.72 -4.13 3.07
N ALA A 79 14.50 -4.55 2.70
CA ALA A 79 13.53 -5.09 3.64
C ALA A 79 14.03 -6.39 4.31
N LYS A 80 14.64 -7.29 3.52
CA LYS A 80 15.26 -8.52 4.02
C LYS A 80 16.48 -8.24 4.91
N GLU A 81 17.32 -7.27 4.55
CA GLU A 81 18.45 -6.82 5.39
C GLU A 81 17.96 -6.39 6.79
N LYS A 82 16.90 -5.57 6.84
CA LYS A 82 16.28 -5.14 8.10
C LYS A 82 15.64 -6.29 8.88
N HIS A 83 14.96 -7.22 8.18
CA HIS A 83 14.34 -8.40 8.81
C HIS A 83 15.39 -9.33 9.40
N GLY A 84 16.52 -9.56 8.71
CA GLY A 84 17.63 -10.37 9.21
C GLY A 84 18.15 -9.90 10.58
N ALA A 85 18.03 -8.61 10.88
CA ALA A 85 18.36 -8.05 12.19
C ALA A 85 17.28 -8.26 13.26
N SER A 86 16.01 -8.52 12.87
CA SER A 86 14.85 -8.57 13.78
C SER A 86 14.22 -9.96 13.91
N SER A 87 14.38 -10.83 12.90
CA SER A 87 13.91 -12.23 12.85
C SER A 87 12.48 -12.45 13.33
N ILE A 88 11.50 -11.83 12.66
CA ILE A 88 10.07 -11.98 12.99
C ILE A 88 9.53 -13.26 12.34
N PRO A 89 9.06 -14.26 13.11
CA PRO A 89 8.46 -15.47 12.56
C PRO A 89 7.24 -15.16 11.68
N GLY A 90 7.06 -15.90 10.59
CA GLY A 90 5.90 -15.74 9.71
C GLY A 90 6.00 -14.57 8.73
N LEU A 91 6.98 -13.66 8.86
CA LEU A 91 7.22 -12.59 7.91
C LEU A 91 8.07 -13.05 6.74
N THR A 92 7.56 -12.85 5.53
CA THR A 92 8.29 -13.13 4.29
C THR A 92 8.24 -11.95 3.34
N PHE A 93 9.31 -11.78 2.52
CA PHE A 93 9.40 -10.72 1.52
C PHE A 93 9.56 -11.31 0.13
N GLN A 94 8.76 -10.83 -0.83
CA GLN A 94 8.74 -11.33 -2.21
C GLN A 94 8.68 -10.18 -3.22
N ILE A 95 9.38 -10.34 -4.35
CA ILE A 95 9.25 -9.43 -5.49
C ILE A 95 7.97 -9.82 -6.24
N ALA A 96 6.89 -9.04 -6.06
CA ALA A 96 5.60 -9.27 -6.71
C ALA A 96 4.73 -8.01 -6.72
N THR A 97 3.70 -8.04 -7.56
CA THR A 97 2.56 -7.09 -7.56
C THR A 97 1.27 -7.88 -7.36
N ALA A 98 0.15 -7.20 -7.12
CA ALA A 98 -1.15 -7.86 -7.03
C ALA A 98 -1.44 -8.72 -8.28
N GLU A 99 -1.02 -8.27 -9.45
CA GLU A 99 -1.26 -8.93 -10.74
C GLU A 99 -0.36 -10.16 -10.97
N THR A 100 0.85 -10.17 -10.40
CA THR A 100 1.83 -11.25 -10.60
C THR A 100 1.78 -12.34 -9.54
N LEU A 101 1.11 -12.09 -8.40
CA LEU A 101 0.88 -13.13 -7.39
C LEU A 101 0.01 -14.24 -7.97
N ALA A 102 0.41 -15.49 -7.78
CA ALA A 102 -0.41 -16.63 -8.15
C ALA A 102 -1.68 -16.69 -7.27
N PRO A 103 -2.86 -17.09 -7.83
CA PRO A 103 -4.09 -17.18 -7.03
C PRO A 103 -3.98 -18.10 -5.82
N GLU A 104 -3.13 -19.11 -5.92
CA GLU A 104 -2.91 -20.17 -4.92
C GLU A 104 -2.14 -19.68 -3.69
N VAL A 105 -1.55 -18.49 -3.75
CA VAL A 105 -0.83 -17.88 -2.60
C VAL A 105 -1.80 -17.43 -1.50
N GLY A 106 -3.06 -17.11 -1.86
CA GLY A 106 -4.15 -16.77 -0.93
C GLY A 106 -5.05 -17.96 -0.62
N PRO A 107 -6.26 -17.73 -0.05
CA PRO A 107 -6.80 -16.41 0.23
C PRO A 107 -6.21 -15.75 1.48
N PHE A 108 -6.16 -14.41 1.50
CA PHE A 108 -5.70 -13.62 2.64
C PHE A 108 -6.89 -13.09 3.45
N ASP A 109 -6.74 -13.03 4.77
CA ASP A 109 -7.73 -12.43 5.68
C ASP A 109 -7.68 -10.90 5.63
N ALA A 110 -6.49 -10.33 5.41
CA ALA A 110 -6.33 -8.91 5.18
C ALA A 110 -5.28 -8.62 4.10
N ILE A 111 -5.54 -7.59 3.29
CA ILE A 111 -4.58 -7.03 2.33
C ILE A 111 -4.37 -5.56 2.68
N LEU A 112 -3.10 -5.15 2.79
CA LEU A 112 -2.69 -3.78 3.12
C LEU A 112 -2.08 -3.11 1.88
N GLY A 113 -2.37 -1.82 1.68
CA GLY A 113 -1.81 -1.03 0.58
C GLY A 113 -1.53 0.40 1.00
N PHE A 114 -0.39 0.65 1.69
CA PHE A 114 -0.01 1.98 2.15
C PHE A 114 0.88 2.69 1.14
N ASN A 115 0.48 3.90 0.74
CA ASN A 115 1.12 4.65 -0.35
C ASN A 115 1.25 3.83 -1.65
N TYR A 116 0.29 2.96 -1.94
CA TYR A 116 0.34 1.99 -3.04
C TYR A 116 -0.57 2.38 -4.22
N LEU A 117 -1.87 2.59 -3.99
CA LEU A 117 -2.87 2.69 -5.07
C LEU A 117 -2.62 3.83 -6.05
N HIS A 118 -2.04 4.94 -5.60
CA HIS A 118 -1.70 6.05 -6.50
C HIS A 118 -0.55 5.74 -7.46
N LEU A 119 0.20 4.67 -7.24
CA LEU A 119 1.30 4.21 -8.10
C LEU A 119 0.87 3.17 -9.14
N VAL A 120 -0.36 2.65 -9.05
CA VAL A 120 -0.85 1.66 -10.02
C VAL A 120 -1.50 2.34 -11.22
N ARG A 121 -1.32 1.76 -12.42
CA ARG A 121 -1.82 2.36 -13.68
C ARG A 121 -3.25 1.94 -13.99
N ASP A 122 -3.62 0.71 -13.68
CA ASP A 122 -4.98 0.17 -13.79
C ASP A 122 -5.54 -0.03 -12.38
N LEU A 123 -6.06 1.05 -11.80
CA LEU A 123 -6.59 1.04 -10.44
C LEU A 123 -7.78 0.08 -10.31
N SER A 124 -8.70 0.08 -11.28
CA SER A 124 -9.87 -0.79 -11.27
C SER A 124 -9.49 -2.27 -11.39
N GLY A 125 -8.54 -2.60 -12.27
CA GLY A 125 -8.02 -3.96 -12.41
C GLY A 125 -7.30 -4.44 -11.15
N THR A 126 -6.47 -3.59 -10.56
CA THR A 126 -5.78 -3.89 -9.31
C THR A 126 -6.76 -4.10 -8.15
N LEU A 127 -7.81 -3.27 -8.01
CA LEU A 127 -8.83 -3.46 -6.97
C LEU A 127 -9.59 -4.77 -7.14
N ARG A 128 -9.98 -5.15 -8.37
CA ARG A 128 -10.58 -6.47 -8.64
C ARG A 128 -9.61 -7.61 -8.30
N ARG A 129 -8.33 -7.44 -8.56
CA ARG A 129 -7.33 -8.45 -8.21
C ARG A 129 -7.16 -8.60 -6.70
N ILE A 130 -7.11 -7.48 -5.97
CA ILE A 130 -7.09 -7.48 -4.50
C ILE A 130 -8.33 -8.19 -3.95
N HIS A 131 -9.51 -7.88 -4.50
CA HIS A 131 -10.76 -8.56 -4.12
C HIS A 131 -10.67 -10.08 -4.35
N ALA A 132 -10.11 -10.54 -5.47
CA ALA A 132 -9.96 -11.96 -5.77
C ALA A 132 -8.99 -12.68 -4.79
N LEU A 133 -7.94 -12.00 -4.33
CA LEU A 133 -6.94 -12.53 -3.40
C LEU A 133 -7.44 -12.61 -1.95
N LEU A 134 -8.51 -11.89 -1.58
CA LEU A 134 -9.08 -11.91 -0.24
C LEU A 134 -9.98 -13.11 0.03
N ALA A 135 -9.94 -13.61 1.25
CA ALA A 135 -10.92 -14.53 1.79
C ALA A 135 -12.32 -13.88 1.81
N PRO A 136 -13.43 -14.66 1.80
CA PRO A 136 -14.77 -14.13 2.02
C PRO A 136 -14.85 -13.31 3.31
N GLY A 137 -15.32 -12.06 3.24
CA GLY A 137 -15.35 -11.13 4.36
C GLY A 137 -13.99 -10.56 4.79
N GLY A 138 -12.91 -10.86 4.07
CA GLY A 138 -11.56 -10.34 4.33
C GLY A 138 -11.48 -8.83 4.13
N LEU A 139 -10.48 -8.20 4.73
CA LEU A 139 -10.31 -6.75 4.78
C LEU A 139 -9.28 -6.25 3.76
N PHE A 140 -9.62 -5.18 3.06
CA PHE A 140 -8.64 -4.36 2.34
C PHE A 140 -8.45 -3.04 3.08
N ILE A 141 -7.21 -2.75 3.50
CA ILE A 141 -6.87 -1.54 4.24
C ILE A 141 -5.88 -0.73 3.41
N SER A 142 -6.25 0.52 3.12
CA SER A 142 -5.47 1.41 2.27
C SER A 142 -5.30 2.78 2.92
N LYS A 143 -4.11 3.36 2.77
CA LYS A 143 -3.86 4.80 3.00
C LYS A 143 -3.01 5.32 1.85
N THR A 144 -3.60 6.11 0.96
CA THR A 144 -2.93 6.53 -0.27
C THR A 144 -3.17 8.01 -0.58
N PRO A 145 -2.19 8.72 -1.15
CA PRO A 145 -2.40 10.09 -1.63
C PRO A 145 -3.48 10.16 -2.69
N CYS A 146 -4.51 10.96 -2.45
CA CYS A 146 -5.56 11.29 -3.42
C CYS A 146 -5.19 12.61 -4.10
N LEU A 147 -4.39 12.52 -5.17
CA LEU A 147 -3.84 13.70 -5.85
C LEU A 147 -4.92 14.60 -6.46
N GLY A 148 -6.12 14.06 -6.71
CA GLY A 148 -7.29 14.82 -7.16
C GLY A 148 -7.77 15.85 -6.16
N ASP A 149 -7.53 15.62 -4.86
CA ASP A 149 -7.91 16.52 -3.75
C ASP A 149 -6.78 17.49 -3.35
N MET A 150 -5.59 17.35 -3.95
CA MET A 150 -4.47 18.24 -3.70
C MET A 150 -4.54 19.50 -4.57
N ASN A 151 -3.71 20.51 -4.24
CA ASN A 151 -3.60 21.74 -5.01
C ASN A 151 -3.41 21.44 -6.51
N PRO A 152 -4.27 21.99 -7.41
CA PRO A 152 -4.20 21.75 -8.85
C PRO A 152 -2.83 22.03 -9.46
N LEU A 153 -2.07 23.00 -8.97
CA LEU A 153 -0.72 23.33 -9.46
C LEU A 153 0.25 22.17 -9.26
N ILE A 154 0.12 21.40 -8.17
CA ILE A 154 0.94 20.20 -7.94
C ILE A 154 0.64 19.17 -9.03
N ARG A 155 -0.63 18.92 -9.30
CA ARG A 155 -1.09 17.90 -10.25
C ARG A 155 -0.79 18.29 -11.71
N ILE A 156 -1.05 19.55 -12.10
CA ILE A 156 -1.04 19.98 -13.51
C ILE A 156 0.37 20.43 -13.95
N ALA A 157 1.16 21.01 -13.06
CA ALA A 157 2.45 21.58 -13.41
C ALA A 157 3.62 20.84 -12.74
N LEU A 158 3.64 20.74 -11.41
CA LEU A 158 4.81 20.25 -10.68
C LEU A 158 5.09 18.76 -10.96
N LEU A 159 4.09 17.89 -10.78
CA LEU A 159 4.28 16.45 -10.99
C LEU A 159 4.64 16.08 -12.43
N PRO A 160 3.99 16.62 -13.49
CA PRO A 160 4.40 16.36 -14.86
C PRO A 160 5.83 16.83 -15.16
N ALA A 161 6.23 18.03 -14.68
CA ALA A 161 7.59 18.51 -14.84
C ALA A 161 8.62 17.60 -14.15
N MET A 162 8.37 17.20 -12.89
CA MET A 162 9.24 16.29 -12.15
C MET A 162 9.34 14.91 -12.82
N ARG A 163 8.25 14.43 -13.42
CA ARG A 163 8.24 13.16 -14.16
C ARG A 163 9.04 13.27 -15.47
N ALA A 164 8.91 14.37 -16.19
CA ALA A 164 9.64 14.60 -17.44
C ALA A 164 11.17 14.56 -17.25
N ILE A 165 11.67 15.02 -16.10
CA ILE A 165 13.10 14.97 -15.75
C ILE A 165 13.47 13.74 -14.91
N GLY A 166 12.55 12.78 -14.73
CA GLY A 166 12.82 11.48 -14.11
C GLY A 166 13.03 11.49 -12.58
N ILE A 167 12.59 12.55 -11.89
CA ILE A 167 12.70 12.69 -10.43
C ILE A 167 11.42 12.35 -9.67
N ALA A 168 10.33 12.02 -10.38
CA ALA A 168 9.10 11.51 -9.79
C ALA A 168 8.59 10.27 -10.57
N PRO A 169 7.99 9.27 -9.87
CA PRO A 169 7.37 8.12 -10.51
C PRO A 169 6.01 8.48 -11.13
N TYR A 170 5.39 7.50 -11.77
CA TYR A 170 3.96 7.59 -12.10
C TYR A 170 3.15 7.82 -10.82
N ALA A 171 2.14 8.68 -10.91
CA ALA A 171 1.13 8.85 -9.87
C ALA A 171 -0.23 9.13 -10.52
N GLY A 172 -1.23 8.31 -10.21
CA GLY A 172 -2.62 8.48 -10.62
C GLY A 172 -3.26 9.64 -9.86
N ALA A 173 -4.09 10.41 -10.56
CA ALA A 173 -4.78 11.56 -9.98
C ALA A 173 -6.28 11.23 -9.83
N PHE A 174 -6.67 10.69 -8.70
CA PHE A 174 -8.05 10.46 -8.28
C PHE A 174 -8.35 11.18 -6.97
N ARG A 175 -9.62 11.40 -6.68
CA ARG A 175 -10.11 11.95 -5.41
C ARG A 175 -10.44 10.84 -4.42
N ALA A 176 -10.51 11.16 -3.13
CA ALA A 176 -10.89 10.20 -2.08
C ALA A 176 -12.27 9.59 -2.33
N MET A 177 -13.23 10.40 -2.76
CA MET A 177 -14.59 9.94 -3.11
C MET A 177 -14.57 8.96 -4.29
N GLU A 178 -13.86 9.30 -5.37
CA GLU A 178 -13.69 8.43 -6.55
C GLU A 178 -13.03 7.10 -6.18
N LEU A 179 -12.07 7.11 -5.25
CA LEU A 179 -11.44 5.88 -4.76
C LEU A 179 -12.45 4.99 -4.03
N GLY A 180 -13.32 5.57 -3.18
CA GLY A 180 -14.41 4.84 -2.52
C GLY A 180 -15.36 4.19 -3.51
N GLU A 181 -15.83 4.95 -4.51
CA GLU A 181 -16.72 4.46 -5.58
C GLU A 181 -16.06 3.30 -6.37
N LEU A 182 -14.77 3.41 -6.69
CA LEU A 182 -14.03 2.35 -7.38
C LEU A 182 -13.87 1.09 -6.52
N MET A 183 -13.69 1.23 -5.20
CA MET A 183 -13.68 0.11 -4.27
C MET A 183 -15.05 -0.59 -4.23
N GLU A 184 -16.14 0.18 -4.14
CA GLU A 184 -17.50 -0.37 -4.17
C GLU A 184 -17.81 -1.08 -5.47
N ALA A 185 -17.42 -0.48 -6.61
CA ALA A 185 -17.57 -1.10 -7.95
C ALA A 185 -16.72 -2.38 -8.10
N ALA A 186 -15.63 -2.52 -7.34
CA ALA A 186 -14.81 -3.73 -7.31
C ALA A 186 -15.33 -4.80 -6.34
N GLY A 187 -16.50 -4.59 -5.68
CA GLY A 187 -17.14 -5.56 -4.79
C GLY A 187 -16.80 -5.39 -3.31
N PHE A 188 -16.24 -4.24 -2.92
CA PHE A 188 -16.00 -3.94 -1.51
C PHE A 188 -17.17 -3.20 -0.85
N GLU A 189 -17.30 -3.36 0.45
CA GLU A 189 -18.07 -2.53 1.36
C GLU A 189 -17.09 -1.62 2.10
N VAL A 190 -17.18 -0.30 1.90
CA VAL A 190 -16.35 0.67 2.65
C VAL A 190 -16.90 0.77 4.08
N LEU A 191 -16.10 0.33 5.06
CA LEU A 191 -16.47 0.32 6.48
C LEU A 191 -16.12 1.63 7.18
N ALA A 192 -14.98 2.23 6.81
CA ALA A 192 -14.49 3.46 7.41
C ALA A 192 -13.61 4.24 6.43
N THR A 193 -13.72 5.56 6.50
CA THR A 193 -12.79 6.51 5.86
C THR A 193 -12.35 7.50 6.93
N GLU A 194 -11.07 7.48 7.30
CA GLU A 194 -10.54 8.21 8.44
C GLU A 194 -9.38 9.14 8.02
N ASN A 195 -9.21 10.25 8.73
CA ASN A 195 -8.05 11.13 8.60
C ASN A 195 -7.07 10.87 9.76
N HIS A 196 -5.87 10.40 9.45
CA HIS A 196 -4.85 10.11 10.45
C HIS A 196 -3.76 11.18 10.55
N ALA A 197 -3.88 12.31 9.85
CA ALA A 197 -2.90 13.39 9.93
C ALA A 197 -2.74 13.92 11.36
N ALA A 198 -1.50 14.22 11.76
CA ALA A 198 -1.23 14.81 13.08
C ALA A 198 -1.78 16.23 13.18
N LYS A 199 -1.85 16.95 12.06
CA LYS A 199 -2.39 18.32 11.97
C LYS A 199 -3.22 18.48 10.71
N GLY A 200 -4.38 19.12 10.86
CA GLY A 200 -5.25 19.46 9.74
C GLY A 200 -5.89 18.25 9.04
N ASN A 201 -6.19 18.43 7.76
CA ASN A 201 -6.73 17.39 6.89
C ASN A 201 -5.68 17.04 5.82
N GLU A 202 -5.34 15.77 5.72
CA GLU A 202 -4.40 15.26 4.72
C GLU A 202 -5.19 14.60 3.57
N ALA A 203 -4.82 14.91 2.32
CA ALA A 203 -5.39 14.23 1.15
C ALA A 203 -4.87 12.77 1.01
N ARG A 204 -4.85 12.05 2.14
CA ARG A 204 -4.41 10.64 2.26
C ARG A 204 -5.35 9.88 3.19
N PRO A 205 -6.60 9.64 2.78
CA PRO A 205 -7.55 8.92 3.62
C PRO A 205 -7.04 7.52 3.96
N TYR A 206 -7.23 7.13 5.21
CA TYR A 206 -7.19 5.74 5.61
C TYR A 206 -8.57 5.15 5.33
N ILE A 207 -8.61 4.10 4.52
CA ILE A 207 -9.86 3.43 4.14
C ILE A 207 -9.75 1.97 4.57
N ALA A 208 -10.71 1.51 5.35
CA ALA A 208 -10.94 0.10 5.64
C ALA A 208 -12.17 -0.38 4.88
N ALA A 209 -12.02 -1.38 4.05
CA ALA A 209 -13.09 -1.94 3.23
C ALA A 209 -13.13 -3.47 3.38
N ARG A 210 -14.31 -4.06 3.32
CA ARG A 210 -14.55 -5.49 3.44
C ARG A 210 -14.94 -6.07 2.08
N LYS A 211 -14.41 -7.23 1.75
CA LYS A 211 -14.89 -8.03 0.62
C LYS A 211 -16.35 -8.42 0.87
N ARG A 212 -17.27 -7.99 -0.01
CA ARG A 212 -18.67 -8.42 0.05
C ARG A 212 -18.75 -9.93 -0.15
N GLN A 213 -19.61 -10.58 0.62
CA GLN A 213 -19.99 -11.97 0.36
C GLN A 213 -20.93 -11.94 -0.86
N GLY A 214 -20.55 -12.60 -1.93
CA GLY A 214 -21.37 -12.77 -3.12
C GLY A 214 -22.48 -13.78 -2.89
#